data_015835830f12e5d0c8890e434bfa25de
#
_entry.id   015835830f12e5d0c8890e434bfa25de
#
_cell.length_a   1.000
_cell.length_b   1.000
_cell.length_c   1.000
_cell.angle_alpha   90.00
_cell.angle_beta   90.00
_cell.angle_gamma   90.00
#
_symmetry.space_group_name_H-M   'P 1'
#
loop_
_entity.id
_entity.type
_entity.pdbx_description
1 polymer ?
#
loop_
_entity_poly.entity_id
_entity_poly.type
_entity_poly.pdbx_seq_one_letter_code
_entity_poly.pdbx_strand_id
1 'polypeptide(L)'
;GRQGFGYEVTSLKGHIAEILGLDKKHHMIIVGAGNIGRAVANYPSFGREGFQTVAIFDADPNKIGTDVAGLKVLAIDTMESFLDENPVDISVLALPVKSAQQVLNRLVEKGIKGIWNFAPTDLNYPDSVTVVNVHLSDSLQILSFKMLRAED
;
A
#
# COMPACT_ATOMS: atom_id res chain seq x y z
N GLY A 1 -12.73 14.58 32.86
CA GLY A 1 -12.55 13.52 32.33
C GLY A 1 -11.91 13.30 30.99
N ARG A 2 -12.35 13.98 29.97
CA ARG A 2 -11.86 13.71 28.61
C ARG A 2 -10.43 14.13 28.37
N GLN A 3 -9.97 15.14 29.08
CA GLN A 3 -8.60 15.63 28.92
C GLN A 3 -7.58 14.65 29.50
N GLY A 4 -7.89 14.03 30.63
CA GLY A 4 -7.07 12.97 31.16
C GLY A 4 -7.03 11.77 30.22
N PHE A 5 -8.16 11.48 29.59
CA PHE A 5 -8.23 10.42 28.58
C PHE A 5 -7.35 10.70 27.38
N GLY A 6 -7.22 11.96 26.94
CA GLY A 6 -6.36 12.30 25.81
C GLY A 6 -4.93 11.87 26.05
N TYR A 7 -4.39 12.13 27.22
CA TYR A 7 -3.04 11.72 27.58
C TYR A 7 -2.92 10.21 27.67
N GLU A 8 -3.85 9.57 28.35
CA GLU A 8 -3.85 8.13 28.51
C GLU A 8 -4.01 7.41 27.18
N VAL A 9 -4.89 7.93 26.30
CA VAL A 9 -5.11 7.36 24.98
C VAL A 9 -3.84 7.42 24.13
N THR A 10 -3.11 8.53 24.18
CA THR A 10 -1.87 8.66 23.45
C THR A 10 -0.83 7.65 23.93
N SER A 11 -0.68 7.50 25.25
CA SER A 11 0.25 6.52 25.84
C SER A 11 -0.20 5.10 25.53
N LEU A 12 -1.49 4.81 25.64
CA LEU A 12 -2.05 3.51 25.34
C LEU A 12 -1.90 3.18 23.85
N LYS A 13 -2.14 4.13 22.98
CA LYS A 13 -1.97 3.95 21.53
C LYS A 13 -0.53 3.61 21.19
N GLY A 14 0.45 4.30 21.80
CA GLY A 14 1.84 3.98 21.59
C GLY A 14 2.21 2.59 22.08
N HIS A 15 1.66 2.20 23.22
CA HIS A 15 1.91 0.88 23.81
C HIS A 15 1.31 -0.23 22.92
N ILE A 16 0.07 -0.01 22.46
CA ILE A 16 -0.59 -0.95 21.54
C ILE A 16 0.17 -1.04 20.23
N ALA A 17 0.62 0.09 19.69
CA ALA A 17 1.41 0.11 18.45
C ALA A 17 2.69 -0.71 18.61
N GLU A 18 3.36 -0.62 19.74
CA GLU A 18 4.56 -1.41 20.03
C GLU A 18 4.23 -2.91 20.05
N ILE A 19 3.16 -3.30 20.75
CA ILE A 19 2.73 -4.69 20.84
C ILE A 19 2.37 -5.25 19.48
N LEU A 20 1.69 -4.46 18.63
CA LEU A 20 1.27 -4.87 17.29
C LEU A 20 2.38 -4.74 16.24
N GLY A 21 3.54 -4.18 16.62
CA GLY A 21 4.62 -3.94 15.66
C GLY A 21 4.39 -2.74 14.76
N LEU A 22 3.45 -1.87 15.08
CA LEU A 22 3.13 -0.68 14.27
C LEU A 22 4.13 0.45 14.46
N ASP A 23 5.03 0.32 15.45
CA ASP A 23 6.13 1.26 15.66
C ASP A 23 7.31 0.99 14.74
N LYS A 24 7.33 -0.16 14.05
CA LYS A 24 8.39 -0.49 13.11
C LYS A 24 8.25 0.35 11.86
N LYS A 25 9.39 0.75 11.31
CA LYS A 25 9.43 1.42 10.02
C LYS A 25 9.43 0.38 8.91
N HIS A 26 8.60 0.58 7.93
CA HIS A 26 8.52 -0.29 6.77
C HIS A 26 8.94 0.46 5.52
N HIS A 27 9.76 -0.17 4.72
CA HIS A 27 10.07 0.32 3.38
C HIS A 27 9.07 -0.28 2.40
N MET A 28 8.49 0.58 1.59
CA MET A 28 7.40 0.24 0.71
C MET A 28 7.72 0.66 -0.71
N ILE A 29 7.38 -0.18 -1.68
CA ILE A 29 7.38 0.20 -3.08
C ILE A 29 5.93 0.26 -3.58
N ILE A 30 5.72 1.07 -4.61
CA ILE A 30 4.42 1.16 -5.29
C ILE A 30 4.62 0.70 -6.71
N VAL A 31 3.82 -0.29 -7.14
CA VAL A 31 3.83 -0.75 -8.52
C VAL A 31 2.56 -0.26 -9.18
N GLY A 32 2.73 0.63 -10.15
CA GLY A 32 1.66 1.34 -10.83
C GLY A 32 1.65 2.82 -10.47
N ALA A 33 1.96 3.67 -11.44
CA ALA A 33 2.04 5.12 -11.27
C ALA A 33 0.83 5.84 -11.89
N GLY A 34 -0.33 5.18 -11.89
CA GLY A 34 -1.59 5.80 -12.28
C GLY A 34 -2.21 6.57 -11.13
N ASN A 35 -3.50 6.84 -11.21
CA ASN A 35 -4.18 7.68 -10.23
C ASN A 35 -4.08 7.15 -8.81
N ILE A 36 -4.27 5.84 -8.61
CA ILE A 36 -4.23 5.23 -7.28
C ILE A 36 -2.81 5.22 -6.74
N GLY A 37 -1.84 4.76 -7.53
CA GLY A 37 -0.45 4.70 -7.10
C GLY A 37 0.09 6.07 -6.72
N ARG A 38 -0.23 7.09 -7.51
CA ARG A 38 0.18 8.47 -7.22
C ARG A 38 -0.49 9.01 -5.96
N ALA A 39 -1.77 8.69 -5.74
CA ALA A 39 -2.47 9.11 -4.54
C ALA A 39 -1.84 8.49 -3.29
N VAL A 40 -1.52 7.20 -3.34
CA VAL A 40 -0.85 6.51 -2.24
C VAL A 40 0.53 7.13 -1.99
N ALA A 41 1.30 7.38 -3.03
CA ALA A 41 2.63 7.97 -2.91
C ALA A 41 2.60 9.35 -2.27
N ASN A 42 1.56 10.13 -2.54
CA ASN A 42 1.42 11.50 -2.05
C ASN A 42 0.68 11.60 -0.71
N TYR A 43 0.23 10.48 -0.14
CA TYR A 43 -0.52 10.51 1.11
C TYR A 43 0.42 10.79 2.28
N PRO A 44 0.31 11.98 2.91
CA PRO A 44 1.36 12.43 3.84
C PRO A 44 1.42 11.68 5.16
N SER A 45 0.31 11.10 5.62
CA SER A 45 0.30 10.45 6.93
C SER A 45 1.05 9.13 6.94
N PHE A 46 1.24 8.47 5.78
CA PHE A 46 1.92 7.18 5.75
C PHE A 46 3.35 7.26 6.28
N GLY A 47 4.10 8.30 5.87
CA GLY A 47 5.46 8.50 6.38
C GLY A 47 5.49 8.70 7.90
N ARG A 48 4.53 9.43 8.44
CA ARG A 48 4.43 9.66 9.88
C ARG A 48 4.05 8.38 10.64
N GLU A 49 3.37 7.47 9.97
CA GLU A 49 2.94 6.20 10.55
C GLU A 49 3.98 5.08 10.37
N GLY A 50 5.14 5.40 9.81
CA GLY A 50 6.22 4.44 9.65
C GLY A 50 6.29 3.73 8.32
N PHE A 51 5.54 4.19 7.31
CA PHE A 51 5.55 3.60 5.96
C PHE A 51 6.26 4.55 5.01
N GLN A 52 7.49 4.21 4.64
CA GLN A 52 8.28 5.03 3.73
C GLN A 52 8.28 4.43 2.33
N THR A 53 7.75 5.19 1.36
CA THR A 53 7.84 4.80 -0.05
C THR A 53 9.26 5.07 -0.54
N VAL A 54 9.93 4.03 -1.02
CA VAL A 54 11.33 4.14 -1.48
C VAL A 54 11.46 4.05 -2.99
N ALA A 55 10.44 3.55 -3.70
CA ALA A 55 10.46 3.48 -5.17
C ALA A 55 9.05 3.34 -5.72
N ILE A 56 8.87 3.79 -6.95
CA ILE A 56 7.62 3.67 -7.70
C ILE A 56 7.98 3.09 -9.08
N PHE A 57 7.23 2.10 -9.52
CA PHE A 57 7.47 1.39 -10.78
C PHE A 57 6.26 1.45 -11.69
N ASP A 58 6.50 1.52 -12.99
CA ASP A 58 5.44 1.42 -13.99
C ASP A 58 6.01 0.82 -15.27
N ALA A 59 5.15 0.24 -16.08
CA ALA A 59 5.50 -0.29 -17.40
C ALA A 59 5.33 0.74 -18.52
N ASP A 60 4.57 1.82 -18.27
CA ASP A 60 4.23 2.82 -19.28
C ASP A 60 5.41 3.76 -19.52
N PRO A 61 5.97 3.79 -20.76
CA PRO A 61 7.07 4.69 -21.06
C PRO A 61 6.77 6.17 -20.82
N ASN A 62 5.50 6.56 -20.89
CA ASN A 62 5.09 7.94 -20.64
C ASN A 62 5.15 8.31 -19.17
N LYS A 63 5.15 7.33 -18.28
CA LYS A 63 5.21 7.55 -16.84
C LYS A 63 6.60 7.37 -16.28
N ILE A 64 7.39 6.49 -16.88
CA ILE A 64 8.77 6.24 -16.46
C ILE A 64 9.59 7.53 -16.60
N GLY A 65 10.31 7.88 -15.53
CA GLY A 65 11.12 9.09 -15.48
C GLY A 65 10.38 10.33 -14.99
N THR A 66 9.05 10.27 -14.83
CA THR A 66 8.30 11.38 -14.25
C THR A 66 8.48 11.40 -12.73
N ASP A 67 8.26 12.56 -12.12
CA ASP A 67 8.39 12.73 -10.67
C ASP A 67 7.03 12.54 -9.99
N VAL A 68 7.02 11.68 -8.97
CA VAL A 68 5.85 11.49 -8.12
C VAL A 68 6.33 11.49 -6.67
N ALA A 69 5.80 12.41 -5.87
CA ALA A 69 6.14 12.52 -4.45
C ALA A 69 7.66 12.59 -4.19
N GLY A 70 8.39 13.27 -5.07
CA GLY A 70 9.84 13.40 -4.95
C GLY A 70 10.65 12.22 -5.44
N LEU A 71 10.00 11.19 -5.99
CA LEU A 71 10.66 10.01 -6.54
C LEU A 71 10.45 9.95 -8.04
N LYS A 72 11.47 9.52 -8.76
CA LYS A 72 11.32 9.23 -10.19
C LYS A 72 10.69 7.87 -10.38
N VAL A 73 9.69 7.79 -11.26
CA VAL A 73 9.09 6.52 -11.62
C VAL A 73 10.10 5.69 -12.40
N LEU A 74 10.33 4.48 -11.93
CA LEU A 74 11.28 3.54 -12.53
C LEU A 74 10.57 2.54 -13.42
N ALA A 75 11.31 1.98 -14.39
CA ALA A 75 10.77 0.91 -15.23
C ALA A 75 10.55 -0.35 -14.40
N ILE A 76 9.37 -0.97 -14.56
CA ILE A 76 9.03 -2.19 -13.82
C ILE A 76 10.03 -3.32 -14.09
N ASP A 77 10.71 -3.29 -15.23
CA ASP A 77 11.74 -4.28 -15.55
C ASP A 77 12.94 -4.21 -14.61
N THR A 78 13.13 -3.11 -13.90
CA THR A 78 14.23 -2.93 -12.94
C THR A 78 13.82 -3.29 -11.51
N MET A 79 12.59 -3.74 -11.29
CA MET A 79 12.06 -3.98 -9.96
C MET A 79 12.85 -5.04 -9.19
N GLU A 80 13.15 -6.17 -9.80
CA GLU A 80 13.89 -7.24 -9.14
C GLU A 80 15.30 -6.79 -8.73
N SER A 81 16.00 -6.09 -9.61
CA SER A 81 17.33 -5.53 -9.28
C SER A 81 17.24 -4.57 -8.10
N PHE A 82 16.21 -3.74 -8.07
CA PHE A 82 16.00 -2.81 -6.95
C PHE A 82 15.80 -3.57 -5.65
N LEU A 83 14.96 -4.61 -5.68
CA LEU A 83 14.68 -5.42 -4.49
C LEU A 83 15.90 -6.20 -4.01
N ASP A 84 16.79 -6.60 -4.91
CA ASP A 84 18.04 -7.27 -4.55
C ASP A 84 18.99 -6.34 -3.79
N GLU A 85 18.94 -5.05 -4.07
CA GLU A 85 19.87 -4.06 -3.49
C GLU A 85 19.29 -3.26 -2.34
N ASN A 86 17.96 -3.28 -2.15
CA ASN A 86 17.29 -2.46 -1.16
C ASN A 86 16.31 -3.29 -0.32
N PRO A 87 16.32 -3.12 1.00
CA PRO A 87 15.35 -3.81 1.84
C PRO A 87 13.96 -3.22 1.66
N VAL A 88 13.00 -4.05 1.30
CA VAL A 88 11.60 -3.65 1.11
C VAL A 88 10.69 -4.72 1.72
N ASP A 89 9.76 -4.29 2.56
CA ASP A 89 8.83 -5.19 3.24
C ASP A 89 7.50 -5.30 2.53
N ILE A 90 7.03 -4.18 1.95
CA ILE A 90 5.67 -4.04 1.48
C ILE A 90 5.67 -3.56 0.03
N SER A 91 4.79 -4.12 -0.77
CA SER A 91 4.50 -3.59 -2.10
C SER A 91 3.03 -3.24 -2.22
N VAL A 92 2.75 -2.05 -2.72
CA VAL A 92 1.42 -1.64 -3.14
C VAL A 92 1.24 -2.07 -4.60
N LEU A 93 0.15 -2.74 -4.91
CA LEU A 93 -0.22 -3.07 -6.29
C LEU A 93 -1.37 -2.15 -6.72
N ALA A 94 -1.04 -1.16 -7.55
CA ALA A 94 -2.01 -0.25 -8.14
C ALA A 94 -2.05 -0.47 -9.66
N LEU A 95 -2.30 -1.72 -10.04
CA LEU A 95 -2.18 -2.23 -11.40
C LEU A 95 -3.53 -2.66 -11.95
N PRO A 96 -3.65 -2.72 -13.29
CA PRO A 96 -4.81 -3.38 -13.92
C PRO A 96 -4.90 -4.85 -13.52
N VAL A 97 -6.12 -5.37 -13.51
CA VAL A 97 -6.42 -6.76 -13.14
C VAL A 97 -5.51 -7.74 -13.88
N LYS A 98 -5.30 -7.54 -15.17
CA LYS A 98 -4.53 -8.47 -16.00
C LYS A 98 -3.05 -8.54 -15.65
N SER A 99 -2.51 -7.54 -14.96
CA SER A 99 -1.08 -7.48 -14.62
C SER A 99 -0.79 -7.88 -13.17
N ALA A 100 -1.79 -7.82 -12.31
CA ALA A 100 -1.58 -7.89 -10.86
C ALA A 100 -0.99 -9.22 -10.41
N GLN A 101 -1.49 -10.34 -10.91
CA GLN A 101 -1.01 -11.66 -10.50
C GLN A 101 0.44 -11.89 -10.90
N GLN A 102 0.80 -11.49 -12.11
CA GLN A 102 2.16 -11.67 -12.62
C GLN A 102 3.16 -10.86 -11.79
N VAL A 103 2.82 -9.62 -11.47
CA VAL A 103 3.68 -8.78 -10.65
C VAL A 103 3.78 -9.33 -9.22
N LEU A 104 2.68 -9.79 -8.65
CA LEU A 104 2.70 -10.41 -7.33
C LEU A 104 3.68 -11.59 -7.32
N ASN A 105 3.64 -12.46 -8.33
CA ASN A 105 4.53 -13.61 -8.41
C ASN A 105 6.00 -13.19 -8.41
N ARG A 106 6.35 -12.11 -9.13
CA ARG A 106 7.70 -11.56 -9.16
C ARG A 106 8.15 -11.05 -7.79
N LEU A 107 7.23 -10.39 -7.08
CA LEU A 107 7.50 -9.87 -5.74
C LEU A 107 7.69 -10.99 -4.72
N VAL A 108 6.87 -12.02 -4.80
CA VAL A 108 6.98 -13.19 -3.90
C VAL A 108 8.33 -13.87 -4.07
N GLU A 109 8.79 -14.04 -5.31
CA GLU A 109 10.11 -14.62 -5.58
C GLU A 109 11.25 -13.81 -4.96
N LYS A 110 11.06 -12.51 -4.78
CA LYS A 110 12.06 -11.62 -4.16
C LYS A 110 11.87 -11.46 -2.66
N GLY A 111 10.95 -12.22 -2.05
CA GLY A 111 10.80 -12.25 -0.60
C GLY A 111 9.97 -11.14 -0.01
N ILE A 112 9.14 -10.46 -0.80
CA ILE A 112 8.21 -9.47 -0.28
C ILE A 112 7.30 -10.14 0.76
N LYS A 113 7.09 -9.46 1.89
CA LYS A 113 6.31 -10.00 3.00
C LYS A 113 4.85 -9.56 2.98
N GLY A 114 4.58 -8.35 2.52
CA GLY A 114 3.24 -7.78 2.53
C GLY A 114 2.86 -7.17 1.20
N ILE A 115 1.62 -7.39 0.81
CA ILE A 115 1.03 -6.83 -0.42
C ILE A 115 -0.23 -6.06 -0.05
N TRP A 116 -0.28 -4.81 -0.44
CA TRP A 116 -1.47 -3.98 -0.33
C TRP A 116 -2.07 -3.84 -1.73
N ASN A 117 -3.12 -4.61 -1.97
CA ASN A 117 -3.64 -4.80 -3.33
C ASN A 117 -4.86 -3.91 -3.60
N PHE A 118 -4.72 -3.02 -4.58
CA PHE A 118 -5.81 -2.18 -5.07
C PHE A 118 -6.43 -2.70 -6.37
N ALA A 119 -5.84 -3.74 -6.99
CA ALA A 119 -6.42 -4.33 -8.19
C ALA A 119 -7.70 -5.08 -7.83
N PRO A 120 -8.81 -4.86 -8.54
CA PRO A 120 -10.10 -5.50 -8.22
C PRO A 120 -10.15 -6.94 -8.73
N THR A 121 -9.28 -7.79 -8.19
CA THR A 121 -9.20 -9.20 -8.55
C THR A 121 -8.70 -10.01 -7.36
N ASP A 122 -9.10 -11.26 -7.32
CA ASP A 122 -8.56 -12.20 -6.35
C ASP A 122 -7.18 -12.66 -6.82
N LEU A 123 -6.22 -12.63 -5.90
CA LEU A 123 -4.86 -13.03 -6.18
C LEU A 123 -4.57 -14.38 -5.51
N ASN A 124 -3.75 -15.19 -6.18
CA ASN A 124 -3.24 -16.43 -5.62
C ASN A 124 -1.85 -16.16 -5.05
N TYR A 125 -1.62 -16.54 -3.79
CA TYR A 125 -0.35 -16.29 -3.12
C TYR A 125 -0.08 -17.36 -2.06
N PRO A 126 1.20 -17.61 -1.77
CA PRO A 126 1.56 -18.59 -0.73
C PRO A 126 1.35 -18.02 0.67
N ASP A 127 1.32 -18.91 1.66
CA ASP A 127 1.12 -18.52 3.06
C ASP A 127 2.23 -17.64 3.62
N SER A 128 3.38 -17.62 2.95
CA SER A 128 4.51 -16.78 3.36
C SER A 128 4.29 -15.28 3.14
N VAL A 129 3.25 -14.91 2.40
CA VAL A 129 2.94 -13.52 2.04
C VAL A 129 1.59 -13.14 2.63
N THR A 130 1.53 -11.96 3.24
CA THR A 130 0.28 -11.39 3.74
C THR A 130 -0.27 -10.43 2.68
N VAL A 131 -1.52 -10.62 2.29
CA VAL A 131 -2.19 -9.76 1.31
C VAL A 131 -3.41 -9.13 1.94
N VAL A 132 -3.52 -7.81 1.82
CA VAL A 132 -4.71 -7.07 2.20
C VAL A 132 -5.25 -6.40 0.95
N ASN A 133 -6.52 -6.65 0.65
CA ASN A 133 -7.20 -6.10 -0.51
C ASN A 133 -7.97 -4.85 -0.13
N VAL A 134 -7.84 -3.81 -0.96
CA VAL A 134 -8.63 -2.58 -0.83
C VAL A 134 -9.64 -2.57 -1.98
N HIS A 135 -10.92 -2.62 -1.63
CA HIS A 135 -12.00 -2.53 -2.59
C HIS A 135 -12.63 -1.14 -2.47
N LEU A 136 -12.18 -0.22 -3.31
CA LEU A 136 -12.59 1.18 -3.21
C LEU A 136 -14.11 1.38 -3.36
N SER A 137 -14.77 0.49 -4.10
CA SER A 137 -16.22 0.59 -4.28
C SER A 137 -17.03 0.08 -3.08
N ASP A 138 -16.43 -0.71 -2.20
CA ASP A 138 -17.19 -1.35 -1.10
C ASP A 138 -17.78 -0.34 -0.13
N SER A 139 -17.02 0.65 0.29
CA SER A 139 -17.51 1.67 1.20
C SER A 139 -18.60 2.53 0.55
N LEU A 140 -18.49 2.76 -0.76
CA LEU A 140 -19.49 3.51 -1.50
C LEU A 140 -20.81 2.72 -1.60
N GLN A 141 -20.71 1.41 -1.79
CA GLN A 141 -21.89 0.53 -1.78
C GLN A 141 -22.55 0.50 -0.40
N ILE A 142 -21.78 0.48 0.66
CA ILE A 142 -22.29 0.57 2.03
C ILE A 142 -23.03 1.89 2.22
N LEU A 143 -22.46 2.99 1.75
CA LEU A 143 -23.11 4.30 1.83
C LEU A 143 -24.46 4.28 1.11
N SER A 144 -24.49 3.74 -0.10
CA SER A 144 -25.72 3.62 -0.89
C SER A 144 -26.79 2.83 -0.14
N PHE A 145 -26.41 1.69 0.44
CA PHE A 145 -27.32 0.86 1.22
C PHE A 145 -27.88 1.61 2.44
N LYS A 146 -27.01 2.31 3.17
CA LYS A 146 -27.42 3.08 4.34
C LYS A 146 -28.37 4.23 3.96
N MET A 147 -28.13 4.86 2.81
CA MET A 147 -29.01 5.92 2.32
C MET A 147 -30.43 5.38 2.04
N LEU A 148 -30.52 4.20 1.44
CA LEU A 148 -31.82 3.58 1.19
C LEU A 148 -32.55 3.27 2.49
N ARG A 149 -31.86 2.81 3.50
CA ARG A 149 -32.45 2.52 4.81
C ARG A 149 -32.90 3.77 5.54
N ALA A 150 -32.22 4.88 5.33
CA ALA A 150 -32.57 6.16 5.95
C ALA A 150 -33.86 6.75 5.37
N GLU A 151 -34.25 6.35 4.15
CA GLU A 151 -35.51 6.79 3.54
C GLU A 151 -36.74 6.10 4.11
N ASP A 152 -36.56 4.95 4.75
CA ASP A 152 -37.63 4.22 5.41
C ASP A 152 -37.91 4.81 6.81
#